data_8322a7b2725a9d15cbee029926545582
#
_entry.id   8322a7b2725a9d15cbee029926545582
#
_cell.length_a   1.000
_cell.length_b   1.000
_cell.length_c   1.000
_cell.angle_alpha   90.00
_cell.angle_beta   90.00
_cell.angle_gamma   90.00
#
_symmetry.space_group_name_H-M   'P 1'
#
loop_
_entity.id
_entity.type
_entity.pdbx_description
1 polymer ?
#
loop_
_entity_poly.entity_id
_entity_poly.type
_entity_poly.pdbx_seq_one_letter_code
_entity_poly.pdbx_strand_id
1 'polypeptide(L)'
;MPLKLATAMAACCVLLGGFLVAAPAEAVDVRCSDLDLPVTGPLGEPATVHGRFCLPDGPAPEAVQLLVHGGTYNSAYWDLPYDPDRYSYQRDMAKHGYATFAADQLGSGGSSKPASLPLLLPVLARSMHEVVGHLRAGRVGGTPFEKVVIVGHSVGSGIVAAEASTYHDVDGVILTGMTHLPSVPALTFGVLFGLQPAFTDGRLGSLGSDPLYFTTKPGARAGLFYAAENTDPRVIEADEATKDQVSVPGMGTVAVFGIVLPATKDIRVPVLQAVGSEDILFCGLFALRDCSSAESLRPAEAPFYRPEAELSTYVLSGAGHSLALHRNASRYRDATRDWLKEKVGVAVP
;
A
#
# COMPACT_ATOMS: atom_id res chain seq x y z
N MET A 1 58.75 -76.30 4.74
CA MET A 1 58.11 -75.37 3.80
C MET A 1 57.18 -74.49 4.60
N PRO A 2 57.46 -73.19 4.81
CA PRO A 2 56.61 -72.32 5.57
C PRO A 2 55.65 -71.51 4.70
N LEU A 3 54.42 -71.48 5.06
CA LEU A 3 53.32 -70.76 4.46
C LEU A 3 53.43 -69.27 4.82
N LYS A 4 53.44 -68.42 3.80
CA LYS A 4 53.44 -66.96 4.00
C LYS A 4 51.99 -66.48 4.15
N LEU A 5 51.69 -65.88 5.34
CA LEU A 5 50.44 -65.14 5.57
C LEU A 5 50.60 -63.72 4.98
N ALA A 6 49.72 -63.35 4.08
CA ALA A 6 49.59 -61.98 3.56
C ALA A 6 48.54 -61.21 4.37
N THR A 7 48.97 -60.17 5.04
CA THR A 7 48.08 -59.27 5.81
C THR A 7 47.57 -58.20 4.88
N ALA A 8 46.26 -58.16 4.62
CA ALA A 8 45.60 -57.11 3.90
C ALA A 8 45.26 -55.96 4.88
N MET A 9 45.81 -54.78 4.64
CA MET A 9 45.45 -53.53 5.37
C MET A 9 44.30 -52.85 4.66
N ALA A 10 43.10 -52.85 5.28
CA ALA A 10 41.98 -52.09 4.79
C ALA A 10 42.12 -50.62 5.24
N ALA A 11 42.29 -49.71 4.29
CA ALA A 11 42.27 -48.26 4.53
C ALA A 11 40.83 -47.78 4.63
N CYS A 12 40.44 -47.35 5.83
CA CYS A 12 39.15 -46.75 6.11
C CYS A 12 39.21 -45.25 5.75
N CYS A 13 38.69 -44.84 4.56
CA CYS A 13 38.51 -43.41 4.22
C CYS A 13 37.33 -42.88 4.96
N VAL A 14 37.54 -42.11 6.02
CA VAL A 14 36.50 -41.29 6.69
C VAL A 14 36.26 -40.04 5.83
N LEU A 15 35.16 -40.01 5.09
CA LEU A 15 34.66 -38.82 4.41
C LEU A 15 34.05 -37.89 5.50
N LEU A 16 34.79 -36.88 5.94
CA LEU A 16 34.27 -35.74 6.68
C LEU A 16 33.40 -34.90 5.74
N GLY A 17 32.10 -35.17 5.74
CA GLY A 17 31.10 -34.30 5.13
C GLY A 17 31.00 -33.00 5.95
N GLY A 18 31.68 -31.95 5.49
CA GLY A 18 31.51 -30.61 6.05
C GLY A 18 30.08 -30.11 5.78
N PHE A 19 29.25 -30.07 6.81
CA PHE A 19 28.02 -29.30 6.77
C PHE A 19 28.39 -27.82 6.70
N LEU A 20 28.24 -27.21 5.52
CA LEU A 20 28.22 -25.76 5.38
C LEU A 20 26.94 -25.30 6.07
N VAL A 21 27.06 -24.89 7.33
CA VAL A 21 26.01 -24.11 8.01
C VAL A 21 26.02 -22.75 7.32
N ALA A 22 24.99 -22.47 6.52
CA ALA A 22 24.77 -21.14 5.97
C ALA A 22 24.74 -20.15 7.15
N ALA A 23 25.59 -19.13 7.11
CA ALA A 23 25.52 -18.03 8.07
C ALA A 23 24.10 -17.45 8.01
N PRO A 24 23.48 -17.09 9.17
CA PRO A 24 22.22 -16.38 9.14
C PRO A 24 22.41 -15.12 8.29
N ALA A 25 21.49 -14.88 7.37
CA ALA A 25 21.48 -13.63 6.60
C ALA A 25 21.49 -12.46 7.60
N GLU A 26 22.45 -11.56 7.47
CA GLU A 26 22.50 -10.37 8.30
C GLU A 26 21.18 -9.60 8.09
N ALA A 27 20.58 -9.15 9.20
CA ALA A 27 19.38 -8.34 9.13
C ALA A 27 19.73 -7.04 8.41
N VAL A 28 19.04 -6.76 7.29
CA VAL A 28 19.23 -5.51 6.56
C VAL A 28 18.66 -4.37 7.40
N ASP A 29 19.51 -3.43 7.79
CA ASP A 29 19.08 -2.22 8.48
C ASP A 29 18.27 -1.33 7.53
N VAL A 30 17.25 -0.66 8.07
CA VAL A 30 16.34 0.19 7.31
C VAL A 30 16.46 1.62 7.79
N ARG A 31 16.78 2.53 6.87
CA ARG A 31 16.81 3.98 7.14
C ARG A 31 15.53 4.62 6.65
N CYS A 32 14.87 5.39 7.52
CA CYS A 32 13.70 6.18 7.16
C CYS A 32 13.94 7.66 7.48
N SER A 33 13.47 8.54 6.60
CA SER A 33 13.50 9.99 6.76
C SER A 33 12.23 10.63 6.22
N ASP A 34 11.82 11.74 6.81
CA ASP A 34 10.67 12.50 6.35
C ASP A 34 11.14 13.59 5.38
N LEU A 35 10.39 13.81 4.30
CA LEU A 35 10.73 14.73 3.21
C LEU A 35 9.49 15.50 2.77
N ASP A 36 9.74 16.72 2.30
CA ASP A 36 8.75 17.61 1.70
C ASP A 36 9.04 17.79 0.21
N LEU A 37 8.09 17.45 -0.65
CA LEU A 37 8.21 17.56 -2.10
C LEU A 37 7.30 18.66 -2.63
N PRO A 38 7.81 19.62 -3.40
CA PRO A 38 6.99 20.68 -3.99
C PRO A 38 6.07 20.08 -5.06
N VAL A 39 4.80 20.45 -5.00
CA VAL A 39 3.76 20.08 -5.97
C VAL A 39 2.85 21.27 -6.24
N THR A 40 1.96 21.11 -7.23
CA THR A 40 0.98 22.13 -7.60
C THR A 40 -0.34 21.92 -6.85
N GLY A 41 -0.79 22.93 -6.12
CA GLY A 41 -2.07 22.95 -5.42
C GLY A 41 -3.29 23.03 -6.37
N PRO A 42 -4.51 22.91 -5.81
CA PRO A 42 -5.73 22.78 -6.62
C PRO A 42 -6.02 23.96 -7.56
N LEU A 43 -5.59 25.17 -7.22
CA LEU A 43 -5.79 26.37 -8.03
C LEU A 43 -4.51 26.84 -8.77
N GLY A 44 -3.47 26.00 -8.81
CA GLY A 44 -2.19 26.30 -9.43
C GLY A 44 -1.16 26.95 -8.49
N GLU A 45 -1.49 27.12 -7.23
CA GLU A 45 -0.58 27.65 -6.19
C GLU A 45 0.49 26.63 -5.81
N PRO A 46 1.64 27.07 -5.28
CA PRO A 46 2.62 26.17 -4.69
C PRO A 46 2.03 25.40 -3.50
N ALA A 47 2.25 24.09 -3.47
CA ALA A 47 1.87 23.20 -2.40
C ALA A 47 3.00 22.19 -2.13
N THR A 48 2.85 21.42 -1.05
CA THR A 48 3.84 20.44 -0.63
C THR A 48 3.16 19.11 -0.34
N VAL A 49 3.73 18.03 -0.85
CA VAL A 49 3.47 16.67 -0.40
C VAL A 49 4.55 16.27 0.59
N HIS A 50 4.13 16.05 1.83
CA HIS A 50 4.95 15.41 2.86
C HIS A 50 4.95 13.90 2.68
N GLY A 51 6.06 13.25 3.01
CA GLY A 51 6.10 11.77 2.98
C GLY A 51 7.30 11.21 3.71
N ARG A 52 7.15 9.94 4.07
CA ARG A 52 8.18 9.16 4.74
C ARG A 52 8.88 8.28 3.72
N PHE A 53 10.19 8.48 3.56
CA PHE A 53 11.04 7.70 2.67
C PHE A 53 11.83 6.68 3.47
N CYS A 54 11.70 5.39 3.12
CA CYS A 54 12.45 4.29 3.71
C CYS A 54 13.20 3.52 2.62
N LEU A 55 14.45 3.14 2.92
CA LEU A 55 15.32 2.34 2.05
C LEU A 55 16.21 1.41 2.88
N PRO A 56 16.69 0.30 2.29
CA PRO A 56 17.69 -0.56 2.92
C PRO A 56 19.02 0.16 3.06
N ASP A 57 19.84 -0.23 4.02
CA ASP A 57 21.25 0.11 4.01
C ASP A 57 21.96 -0.68 2.90
N GLY A 58 22.87 -0.02 2.19
CA GLY A 58 23.63 -0.62 1.09
C GLY A 58 23.41 0.06 -0.25
N PRO A 59 23.52 -0.67 -1.38
CA PRO A 59 23.31 -0.13 -2.72
C PRO A 59 21.92 0.47 -2.89
N ALA A 60 21.82 1.55 -3.68
CA ALA A 60 20.54 2.17 -3.98
C ALA A 60 19.61 1.16 -4.69
N PRO A 61 18.37 0.97 -4.23
CA PRO A 61 17.39 0.11 -4.90
C PRO A 61 17.08 0.60 -6.32
N GLU A 62 16.92 -0.34 -7.25
CA GLU A 62 16.45 -0.05 -8.61
C GLU A 62 15.01 0.49 -8.61
N ALA A 63 14.20 -0.03 -7.69
CA ALA A 63 12.77 0.23 -7.63
C ALA A 63 12.35 0.98 -6.37
N VAL A 64 11.38 1.87 -6.54
CA VAL A 64 10.68 2.54 -5.45
C VAL A 64 9.18 2.28 -5.54
N GLN A 65 8.55 2.11 -4.40
CA GLN A 65 7.09 2.08 -4.28
C GLN A 65 6.60 3.42 -3.74
N LEU A 66 5.77 4.13 -4.50
CA LEU A 66 5.02 5.29 -4.04
C LEU A 66 3.72 4.79 -3.39
N LEU A 67 3.57 5.01 -2.09
CA LEU A 67 2.48 4.49 -1.28
C LEU A 67 1.47 5.60 -0.96
N VAL A 68 0.21 5.42 -1.37
CA VAL A 68 -0.87 6.41 -1.22
C VAL A 68 -1.96 5.83 -0.32
N HIS A 69 -2.16 6.45 0.83
CA HIS A 69 -3.09 5.98 1.88
C HIS A 69 -4.57 6.17 1.50
N GLY A 70 -5.47 5.56 2.29
CA GLY A 70 -6.92 5.67 2.16
C GLY A 70 -7.51 6.96 2.75
N GLY A 71 -8.81 7.14 2.60
CA GLY A 71 -9.53 8.23 3.26
C GLY A 71 -9.44 8.12 4.78
N THR A 72 -9.28 9.25 5.47
CA THR A 72 -9.10 9.35 6.92
C THR A 72 -7.82 8.72 7.49
N TYR A 73 -6.86 8.44 6.62
CA TYR A 73 -5.50 8.00 6.94
C TYR A 73 -4.48 9.07 6.57
N ASN A 74 -3.24 8.81 6.90
CA ASN A 74 -2.02 9.47 6.43
C ASN A 74 -0.94 8.40 6.19
N SER A 75 0.30 8.80 5.96
CA SER A 75 1.44 7.90 5.70
C SER A 75 1.68 6.85 6.79
N ALA A 76 1.23 7.09 8.05
CA ALA A 76 1.32 6.12 9.14
C ALA A 76 0.58 4.80 8.87
N TYR A 77 -0.39 4.75 7.94
CA TYR A 77 -0.99 3.50 7.49
C TYR A 77 0.05 2.50 6.96
N TRP A 78 1.11 3.01 6.33
CA TRP A 78 2.17 2.20 5.73
C TRP A 78 3.36 1.95 6.66
N ASP A 79 3.49 2.73 7.75
CA ASP A 79 4.51 2.57 8.79
C ASP A 79 3.90 2.81 10.18
N LEU A 80 2.96 1.92 10.57
CA LEU A 80 2.25 2.07 11.84
C LEU A 80 3.24 2.09 13.01
N PRO A 81 3.14 3.05 13.94
CA PRO A 81 4.10 3.18 15.04
C PRO A 81 4.03 2.06 16.09
N TYR A 82 2.98 1.22 16.03
CA TYR A 82 2.83 0.05 16.89
C TYR A 82 3.40 -1.21 16.22
N ASP A 83 4.32 -1.90 16.87
CA ASP A 83 4.99 -3.13 16.41
C ASP A 83 5.41 -3.05 14.93
N PRO A 84 6.34 -2.12 14.58
CA PRO A 84 6.67 -1.85 13.19
C PRO A 84 7.31 -3.03 12.45
N ASP A 85 7.92 -3.97 13.17
CA ASP A 85 8.45 -5.20 12.56
C ASP A 85 7.34 -6.08 11.99
N ARG A 86 6.15 -5.97 12.54
CA ARG A 86 4.98 -6.74 12.10
C ARG A 86 4.05 -5.95 11.20
N TYR A 87 3.83 -4.65 11.48
CA TYR A 87 2.77 -3.87 10.85
C TYR A 87 3.27 -2.75 9.93
N SER A 88 4.58 -2.57 9.77
CA SER A 88 5.11 -1.64 8.78
C SER A 88 5.30 -2.31 7.43
N TYR A 89 4.50 -1.91 6.45
CA TYR A 89 4.71 -2.26 5.05
C TYR A 89 6.02 -1.67 4.52
N GLN A 90 6.32 -0.40 4.84
CA GLN A 90 7.51 0.30 4.37
C GLN A 90 8.80 -0.39 4.81
N ARG A 91 8.91 -0.70 6.11
CA ARG A 91 10.12 -1.35 6.64
C ARG A 91 10.29 -2.77 6.13
N ASP A 92 9.18 -3.51 5.98
CA ASP A 92 9.23 -4.85 5.40
C ASP A 92 9.75 -4.81 3.96
N MET A 93 9.21 -3.93 3.11
CA MET A 93 9.68 -3.78 1.73
C MET A 93 11.14 -3.33 1.67
N ALA A 94 11.55 -2.42 2.56
CA ALA A 94 12.95 -1.98 2.62
C ALA A 94 13.90 -3.10 3.06
N LYS A 95 13.52 -3.92 4.06
CA LYS A 95 14.29 -5.13 4.43
C LYS A 95 14.48 -6.11 3.27
N HIS A 96 13.60 -6.04 2.26
CA HIS A 96 13.64 -6.87 1.05
C HIS A 96 14.15 -6.11 -0.18
N GLY A 97 14.91 -5.05 -0.02
CA GLY A 97 15.63 -4.39 -1.10
C GLY A 97 14.85 -3.36 -1.93
N TYR A 98 13.64 -2.97 -1.51
CA TYR A 98 12.86 -1.91 -2.19
C TYR A 98 12.98 -0.58 -1.44
N ALA A 99 13.07 0.53 -2.17
CA ALA A 99 12.76 1.83 -1.58
C ALA A 99 11.24 2.02 -1.51
N THR A 100 10.78 2.78 -0.51
CA THR A 100 9.37 3.16 -0.39
C THR A 100 9.23 4.63 -0.02
N PHE A 101 8.26 5.32 -0.61
CA PHE A 101 7.87 6.67 -0.24
C PHE A 101 6.38 6.68 0.10
N ALA A 102 6.03 6.76 1.38
CA ALA A 102 4.65 6.87 1.83
C ALA A 102 4.26 8.35 1.85
N ALA A 103 3.47 8.75 0.88
CA ALA A 103 3.03 10.14 0.70
C ALA A 103 1.76 10.42 1.52
N ASP A 104 1.74 11.55 2.21
CA ASP A 104 0.51 12.15 2.69
C ASP A 104 -0.19 12.87 1.52
N GLN A 105 -1.45 12.55 1.27
CA GLN A 105 -2.22 13.25 0.23
C GLN A 105 -2.40 14.73 0.59
N LEU A 106 -2.55 15.60 -0.40
CA LEU A 106 -2.97 16.97 -0.14
C LEU A 106 -4.24 16.98 0.73
N GLY A 107 -4.23 17.76 1.79
CA GLY A 107 -5.29 17.82 2.77
C GLY A 107 -5.10 16.94 4.01
N SER A 108 -4.09 16.06 4.05
CA SER A 108 -3.83 15.15 5.19
C SER A 108 -2.37 15.21 5.66
N GLY A 109 -2.10 14.60 6.80
CA GLY A 109 -0.77 14.41 7.38
C GLY A 109 0.04 15.70 7.49
N GLY A 110 1.29 15.65 7.07
CA GLY A 110 2.20 16.79 6.97
C GLY A 110 2.05 17.62 5.70
N SER A 111 1.26 17.15 4.72
CA SER A 111 1.07 17.83 3.43
C SER A 111 0.29 19.13 3.56
N SER A 112 0.41 20.00 2.55
CA SER A 112 -0.40 21.21 2.43
C SER A 112 -1.90 20.91 2.55
N LYS A 113 -2.63 21.77 3.28
CA LYS A 113 -4.07 21.65 3.52
C LYS A 113 -4.84 22.77 2.82
N PRO A 114 -5.00 22.68 1.47
CA PRO A 114 -5.80 23.66 0.74
C PRO A 114 -7.27 23.57 1.15
N ALA A 115 -8.09 24.51 0.68
CA ALA A 115 -9.54 24.38 0.84
C ALA A 115 -10.01 23.04 0.25
N SER A 116 -10.94 22.36 0.93
CA SER A 116 -11.38 21.01 0.56
C SER A 116 -12.15 20.96 -0.75
N LEU A 117 -12.92 22.01 -1.06
CA LEU A 117 -13.84 22.03 -2.21
C LEU A 117 -13.14 21.80 -3.57
N PRO A 118 -12.03 22.46 -3.93
CA PRO A 118 -11.34 22.21 -5.19
C PRO A 118 -10.41 20.97 -5.17
N LEU A 119 -10.29 20.28 -4.05
CA LEU A 119 -9.40 19.12 -3.90
C LEU A 119 -10.07 17.85 -4.45
N LEU A 120 -10.21 17.80 -5.76
CA LEU A 120 -10.90 16.73 -6.50
C LEU A 120 -9.91 15.70 -7.05
N LEU A 121 -10.41 14.56 -7.55
CA LEU A 121 -9.59 13.47 -8.09
C LEU A 121 -8.49 13.91 -9.07
N PRO A 122 -8.75 14.79 -10.08
CA PRO A 122 -7.68 15.20 -10.99
C PRO A 122 -6.53 15.94 -10.30
N VAL A 123 -6.81 16.68 -9.22
CA VAL A 123 -5.78 17.36 -8.43
C VAL A 123 -4.97 16.37 -7.61
N LEU A 124 -5.65 15.41 -6.97
CA LEU A 124 -5.00 14.35 -6.19
C LEU A 124 -4.13 13.45 -7.08
N ALA A 125 -4.63 13.06 -8.25
CA ALA A 125 -3.85 12.27 -9.21
C ALA A 125 -2.62 13.05 -9.74
N ARG A 126 -2.80 14.34 -10.10
CA ARG A 126 -1.69 15.19 -10.53
C ARG A 126 -0.62 15.35 -9.45
N SER A 127 -1.00 15.52 -8.19
CA SER A 127 -0.01 15.64 -7.12
C SER A 127 0.83 14.35 -6.97
N MET A 128 0.25 13.17 -7.19
CA MET A 128 1.00 11.90 -7.20
C MET A 128 1.89 11.76 -8.44
N HIS A 129 1.43 12.18 -9.62
CA HIS A 129 2.26 12.28 -10.82
C HIS A 129 3.50 13.17 -10.61
N GLU A 130 3.34 14.33 -9.98
CA GLU A 130 4.47 15.22 -9.67
C GLU A 130 5.44 14.56 -8.68
N VAL A 131 4.95 13.77 -7.72
CA VAL A 131 5.79 12.94 -6.83
C VAL A 131 6.53 11.86 -7.62
N VAL A 132 5.87 11.15 -8.56
CA VAL A 132 6.54 10.20 -9.48
C VAL A 132 7.67 10.90 -10.23
N GLY A 133 7.43 12.11 -10.75
CA GLY A 133 8.46 12.92 -11.39
C GLY A 133 9.66 13.24 -10.48
N HIS A 134 9.44 13.49 -9.19
CA HIS A 134 10.52 13.67 -8.22
C HIS A 134 11.32 12.40 -7.97
N LEU A 135 10.67 11.25 -7.88
CA LEU A 135 11.31 9.94 -7.72
C LEU A 135 12.17 9.61 -8.94
N ARG A 136 11.63 9.78 -10.15
CA ARG A 136 12.34 9.58 -11.43
C ARG A 136 13.53 10.50 -11.60
N ALA A 137 13.44 11.72 -11.08
CA ALA A 137 14.53 12.72 -11.18
C ALA A 137 15.59 12.58 -10.08
N GLY A 138 15.49 11.59 -9.18
CA GLY A 138 16.44 11.41 -8.08
C GLY A 138 16.37 12.48 -6.99
N ARG A 139 15.29 13.26 -6.93
CA ARG A 139 15.09 14.27 -5.87
C ARG A 139 14.76 13.66 -4.51
N VAL A 140 14.44 12.39 -4.48
CA VAL A 140 14.24 11.58 -3.28
C VAL A 140 15.36 10.55 -3.22
N GLY A 141 16.12 10.52 -2.13
CA GLY A 141 17.23 9.59 -1.94
C GLY A 141 18.49 9.88 -2.75
N GLY A 142 18.50 10.92 -3.61
CA GLY A 142 19.69 11.37 -4.34
C GLY A 142 20.04 10.56 -5.60
N THR A 143 19.27 9.50 -5.92
CA THR A 143 19.46 8.64 -7.11
C THR A 143 18.14 8.48 -7.85
N PRO A 144 18.11 8.63 -9.19
CA PRO A 144 16.94 8.34 -10.00
C PRO A 144 16.52 6.87 -9.87
N PHE A 145 15.21 6.62 -9.72
CA PHE A 145 14.67 5.26 -9.73
C PHE A 145 14.29 4.85 -11.16
N GLU A 146 14.79 3.70 -11.59
CA GLU A 146 14.47 3.14 -12.90
C GLU A 146 13.05 2.57 -12.94
N LYS A 147 12.60 2.01 -11.80
CA LYS A 147 11.26 1.44 -11.64
C LYS A 147 10.48 2.18 -10.56
N VAL A 148 9.30 2.65 -10.91
CA VAL A 148 8.34 3.25 -9.98
C VAL A 148 7.06 2.45 -10.00
N VAL A 149 6.70 1.87 -8.85
CA VAL A 149 5.42 1.19 -8.66
C VAL A 149 4.55 2.06 -7.77
N ILE A 150 3.33 2.34 -8.21
CA ILE A 150 2.41 3.13 -7.40
C ILE A 150 1.42 2.21 -6.67
N VAL A 151 1.26 2.41 -5.36
CA VAL A 151 0.48 1.55 -4.48
C VAL A 151 -0.59 2.39 -3.80
N GLY A 152 -1.85 2.03 -3.97
CA GLY A 152 -2.96 2.71 -3.32
C GLY A 152 -3.68 1.84 -2.30
N HIS A 153 -4.30 2.49 -1.32
CA HIS A 153 -5.24 1.85 -0.42
C HIS A 153 -6.58 2.57 -0.44
N SER A 154 -7.70 1.85 -0.65
CA SER A 154 -9.05 2.41 -0.59
C SER A 154 -9.23 3.64 -1.50
N VAL A 155 -9.53 4.82 -0.97
CA VAL A 155 -9.54 6.10 -1.70
C VAL A 155 -8.21 6.30 -2.45
N GLY A 156 -7.07 5.97 -1.84
CA GLY A 156 -5.76 5.99 -2.50
C GLY A 156 -5.68 5.08 -3.71
N SER A 157 -6.36 3.93 -3.72
CA SER A 157 -6.43 3.05 -4.91
C SER A 157 -7.11 3.73 -6.10
N GLY A 158 -8.20 4.48 -5.85
CA GLY A 158 -8.84 5.26 -6.91
C GLY A 158 -7.97 6.41 -7.42
N ILE A 159 -7.18 7.03 -6.54
CA ILE A 159 -6.23 8.10 -6.92
C ILE A 159 -5.12 7.53 -7.80
N VAL A 160 -4.48 6.43 -7.39
CA VAL A 160 -3.38 5.84 -8.17
C VAL A 160 -3.86 5.20 -9.47
N ALA A 161 -5.09 4.69 -9.51
CA ALA A 161 -5.70 4.24 -10.75
C ALA A 161 -5.89 5.39 -11.75
N ALA A 162 -6.36 6.55 -11.28
CA ALA A 162 -6.52 7.74 -12.11
C ALA A 162 -5.17 8.32 -12.54
N GLU A 163 -4.17 8.31 -11.67
CA GLU A 163 -2.80 8.73 -11.98
C GLU A 163 -2.23 7.87 -13.10
N ALA A 164 -2.13 6.54 -12.89
CA ALA A 164 -1.53 5.61 -13.84
C ALA A 164 -2.26 5.57 -15.19
N SER A 165 -3.58 5.74 -15.21
CA SER A 165 -4.38 5.78 -16.43
C SER A 165 -4.23 7.09 -17.22
N THR A 166 -3.86 8.19 -16.54
CA THR A 166 -3.76 9.51 -17.15
C THR A 166 -2.34 9.80 -17.62
N TYR A 167 -1.33 9.48 -16.82
CA TYR A 167 0.04 9.90 -17.05
C TYR A 167 0.95 8.81 -17.63
N HIS A 168 0.64 7.53 -17.43
CA HIS A 168 1.39 6.39 -17.99
C HIS A 168 2.90 6.42 -17.68
N ASP A 169 3.29 6.88 -16.51
CA ASP A 169 4.67 7.12 -16.11
C ASP A 169 5.19 6.21 -14.98
N VAL A 170 4.38 5.20 -14.63
CA VAL A 170 4.72 4.15 -13.65
C VAL A 170 4.94 2.81 -14.32
N ASP A 171 5.62 1.87 -13.65
CA ASP A 171 5.96 0.53 -14.18
C ASP A 171 5.04 -0.58 -13.65
N GLY A 172 4.22 -0.28 -12.65
CA GLY A 172 3.25 -1.19 -12.07
C GLY A 172 2.31 -0.49 -11.11
N VAL A 173 1.14 -1.07 -10.91
CA VAL A 173 0.08 -0.52 -10.04
C VAL A 173 -0.39 -1.57 -9.06
N ILE A 174 -0.48 -1.22 -7.78
CA ILE A 174 -1.05 -2.08 -6.75
C ILE A 174 -2.26 -1.36 -6.13
N LEU A 175 -3.43 -1.97 -6.23
CA LEU A 175 -4.70 -1.45 -5.71
C LEU A 175 -5.12 -2.32 -4.53
N THR A 176 -5.22 -1.75 -3.33
CA THR A 176 -5.59 -2.48 -2.13
C THR A 176 -6.88 -1.97 -1.51
N GLY A 177 -7.72 -2.87 -0.97
CA GLY A 177 -8.98 -2.50 -0.35
C GLY A 177 -9.91 -1.77 -1.34
N MET A 178 -9.99 -2.25 -2.58
CA MET A 178 -10.82 -1.69 -3.64
C MET A 178 -11.28 -2.77 -4.61
N THR A 179 -12.56 -2.73 -4.97
CA THR A 179 -13.15 -3.37 -6.15
C THR A 179 -14.03 -2.35 -6.89
N HIS A 180 -14.38 -2.63 -8.14
CA HIS A 180 -15.18 -1.68 -8.94
C HIS A 180 -16.66 -1.59 -8.55
N LEU A 181 -17.14 -2.48 -7.70
CA LEU A 181 -18.50 -2.40 -7.15
C LEU A 181 -18.42 -2.40 -5.62
N PRO A 182 -18.35 -1.21 -5.01
CA PRO A 182 -18.37 -1.11 -3.55
C PRO A 182 -19.76 -1.46 -2.99
N SER A 183 -19.81 -1.89 -1.74
CA SER A 183 -21.03 -2.09 -1.00
C SER A 183 -21.70 -0.74 -0.68
N VAL A 184 -22.68 -0.35 -1.50
CA VAL A 184 -23.41 0.91 -1.29
C VAL A 184 -24.04 1.00 0.11
N PRO A 185 -24.68 -0.05 0.68
CA PRO A 185 -25.19 0.02 2.05
C PRO A 185 -24.09 0.24 3.09
N ALA A 186 -22.95 -0.47 2.99
CA ALA A 186 -21.86 -0.31 3.95
C ALA A 186 -21.20 1.08 3.85
N LEU A 187 -20.98 1.60 2.63
CA LEU A 187 -20.48 2.95 2.43
C LEU A 187 -21.45 4.00 2.98
N THR A 188 -22.76 3.86 2.71
CA THR A 188 -23.79 4.78 3.24
C THR A 188 -23.79 4.77 4.76
N PHE A 189 -23.76 3.58 5.37
CA PHE A 189 -23.65 3.44 6.81
C PHE A 189 -22.38 4.10 7.36
N GLY A 190 -21.23 3.83 6.73
CA GLY A 190 -19.95 4.42 7.09
C GLY A 190 -19.98 5.95 7.04
N VAL A 191 -20.52 6.55 5.97
CA VAL A 191 -20.61 8.01 5.83
C VAL A 191 -21.56 8.61 6.88
N LEU A 192 -22.74 8.05 7.08
CA LEU A 192 -23.74 8.63 7.98
C LEU A 192 -23.41 8.43 9.46
N PHE A 193 -22.87 7.28 9.82
CA PHE A 193 -22.68 6.90 11.21
C PHE A 193 -21.23 6.80 11.64
N GLY A 194 -20.31 6.56 10.70
CA GLY A 194 -18.87 6.39 10.94
C GLY A 194 -18.04 7.66 10.79
N LEU A 195 -18.52 8.67 10.05
CA LEU A 195 -17.78 9.92 9.81
C LEU A 195 -18.34 11.10 10.61
N GLN A 196 -17.48 12.10 10.83
CA GLN A 196 -17.81 13.42 11.41
C GLN A 196 -16.92 14.49 10.76
N PRO A 197 -17.35 15.78 10.77
CA PRO A 197 -16.48 16.87 10.36
C PRO A 197 -15.20 16.89 11.20
N ALA A 198 -14.04 17.04 10.54
CA ALA A 198 -12.74 16.96 11.20
C ALA A 198 -12.55 18.01 12.28
N PHE A 199 -13.13 19.22 12.10
CA PHE A 199 -13.06 20.31 13.08
C PHE A 199 -13.77 19.97 14.41
N THR A 200 -14.62 18.92 14.46
CA THR A 200 -15.28 18.46 15.69
C THR A 200 -14.48 17.40 16.42
N ASP A 201 -13.40 16.88 15.82
CA ASP A 201 -12.52 15.90 16.44
C ASP A 201 -11.53 16.59 17.39
N GLY A 202 -11.33 16.02 18.59
CA GLY A 202 -10.50 16.62 19.63
C GLY A 202 -9.03 16.84 19.24
N ARG A 203 -8.50 16.03 18.30
CA ARG A 203 -7.13 16.15 17.80
C ARG A 203 -7.05 16.96 16.52
N LEU A 204 -7.94 16.69 15.56
CA LEU A 204 -7.89 17.29 14.23
C LEU A 204 -8.54 18.69 14.19
N GLY A 205 -9.36 19.04 15.18
CA GLY A 205 -10.01 20.34 15.24
C GLY A 205 -9.05 21.55 15.24
N SER A 206 -7.81 21.35 15.66
CA SER A 206 -6.76 22.37 15.59
C SER A 206 -6.22 22.61 14.17
N LEU A 207 -6.49 21.72 13.20
CA LEU A 207 -6.00 21.83 11.83
C LEU A 207 -6.77 22.85 10.98
N GLY A 208 -7.95 23.25 11.41
CA GLY A 208 -8.78 24.21 10.71
C GLY A 208 -10.27 23.94 10.86
N SER A 209 -11.10 24.86 10.36
CA SER A 209 -12.56 24.82 10.45
C SER A 209 -13.27 24.57 9.12
N ASP A 210 -12.56 24.07 8.09
CA ASP A 210 -13.19 23.73 6.80
C ASP A 210 -14.23 22.60 7.01
N PRO A 211 -15.54 22.87 6.77
CA PRO A 211 -16.61 21.94 7.12
C PRO A 211 -16.67 20.71 6.21
N LEU A 212 -15.92 20.68 5.11
CA LEU A 212 -15.91 19.57 4.17
C LEU A 212 -14.68 18.64 4.32
N TYR A 213 -13.84 18.88 5.32
CA TYR A 213 -12.91 17.86 5.80
C TYR A 213 -13.58 16.98 6.85
N PHE A 214 -13.53 15.69 6.65
CA PHE A 214 -14.13 14.69 7.54
C PHE A 214 -13.08 13.71 8.06
N THR A 215 -13.37 13.12 9.21
CA THR A 215 -12.61 12.03 9.83
C THR A 215 -13.55 10.96 10.36
N THR A 216 -13.01 9.82 10.78
CA THR A 216 -13.81 8.80 11.46
C THR A 216 -14.17 9.25 12.89
N LYS A 217 -15.41 8.99 13.31
CA LYS A 217 -15.81 9.11 14.72
C LYS A 217 -14.95 8.18 15.58
N PRO A 218 -14.71 8.53 16.85
CA PRO A 218 -14.00 7.64 17.77
C PRO A 218 -14.60 6.24 17.79
N GLY A 219 -13.77 5.21 17.61
CA GLY A 219 -14.15 3.79 17.61
C GLY A 219 -14.81 3.27 16.34
N ALA A 220 -15.18 4.12 15.37
CA ALA A 220 -15.83 3.67 14.14
C ALA A 220 -14.93 2.80 13.25
N ARG A 221 -13.60 3.02 13.31
CA ARG A 221 -12.62 2.29 12.49
C ARG A 221 -12.65 0.79 12.74
N ALA A 222 -12.86 0.36 13.99
CA ALA A 222 -12.92 -1.04 14.36
C ALA A 222 -13.93 -1.84 13.51
N GLY A 223 -15.16 -1.32 13.39
CA GLY A 223 -16.21 -2.00 12.63
C GLY A 223 -16.19 -1.76 11.13
N LEU A 224 -15.54 -0.66 10.67
CA LEU A 224 -15.48 -0.33 9.24
C LEU A 224 -14.28 -0.97 8.52
N PHE A 225 -13.14 -1.09 9.20
CA PHE A 225 -11.88 -1.39 8.53
C PHE A 225 -11.25 -2.71 8.95
N TYR A 226 -11.72 -3.32 10.05
CA TYR A 226 -11.05 -4.48 10.62
C TYR A 226 -11.96 -5.71 10.73
N ALA A 227 -11.39 -6.87 10.47
CA ALA A 227 -11.95 -8.17 10.85
C ALA A 227 -11.46 -8.52 12.27
N ALA A 228 -12.36 -8.52 13.25
CA ALA A 228 -12.04 -8.62 14.67
C ALA A 228 -11.18 -9.84 15.02
N GLU A 229 -11.52 -11.01 14.47
CA GLU A 229 -10.83 -12.28 14.73
C GLU A 229 -9.36 -12.27 14.33
N ASN A 230 -9.00 -11.48 13.30
CA ASN A 230 -7.64 -11.41 12.74
C ASN A 230 -6.94 -10.08 13.05
N THR A 231 -7.41 -9.32 14.03
CA THR A 231 -6.84 -8.01 14.38
C THR A 231 -6.32 -7.99 15.81
N ASP A 232 -5.20 -7.35 16.04
CA ASP A 232 -4.74 -6.99 17.39
C ASP A 232 -5.45 -5.70 17.81
N PRO A 233 -6.15 -5.66 18.96
CA PRO A 233 -6.82 -4.45 19.43
C PRO A 233 -5.89 -3.23 19.53
N ARG A 234 -4.61 -3.42 19.85
CA ARG A 234 -3.63 -2.33 19.92
C ARG A 234 -3.29 -1.73 18.56
N VAL A 235 -3.47 -2.48 17.47
CA VAL A 235 -3.38 -1.95 16.11
C VAL A 235 -4.51 -0.95 15.88
N ILE A 236 -5.74 -1.28 16.30
CA ILE A 236 -6.90 -0.38 16.17
C ILE A 236 -6.68 0.89 17.01
N GLU A 237 -6.13 0.76 18.22
CA GLU A 237 -5.78 1.90 19.07
C GLU A 237 -4.72 2.80 18.42
N ALA A 238 -3.67 2.22 17.86
CA ALA A 238 -2.61 2.96 17.16
C ALA A 238 -3.14 3.64 15.89
N ASP A 239 -3.98 2.94 15.14
CA ASP A 239 -4.63 3.46 13.94
C ASP A 239 -5.61 4.61 14.28
N GLU A 240 -6.40 4.49 15.35
CA GLU A 240 -7.25 5.57 15.84
C GLU A 240 -6.42 6.78 16.30
N ALA A 241 -5.25 6.55 16.92
CA ALA A 241 -4.36 7.62 17.36
C ALA A 241 -3.67 8.35 16.20
N THR A 242 -3.48 7.69 15.06
CA THR A 242 -2.83 8.24 13.85
C THR A 242 -3.81 8.63 12.76
N LYS A 243 -5.13 8.45 12.95
CA LYS A 243 -6.15 8.82 11.95
C LYS A 243 -6.02 10.27 11.50
N ASP A 244 -6.50 10.57 10.31
CA ASP A 244 -6.43 11.90 9.73
C ASP A 244 -7.77 12.32 9.09
N GLN A 245 -7.75 13.40 8.34
CA GLN A 245 -8.91 13.92 7.63
C GLN A 245 -8.88 13.59 6.14
N VAL A 246 -10.02 13.67 5.51
CA VAL A 246 -10.21 13.52 4.06
C VAL A 246 -11.15 14.58 3.53
N SER A 247 -10.87 15.15 2.35
CA SER A 247 -11.80 16.01 1.63
C SER A 247 -13.01 15.20 1.16
N VAL A 248 -14.23 15.57 1.58
CA VAL A 248 -15.48 14.92 1.12
C VAL A 248 -15.68 15.09 -0.39
N PRO A 249 -15.48 16.27 -1.02
CA PRO A 249 -15.50 16.40 -2.47
C PRO A 249 -14.45 15.53 -3.18
N GLY A 250 -13.24 15.48 -2.63
CA GLY A 250 -12.17 14.60 -3.14
C GLY A 250 -12.57 13.13 -3.09
N MET A 251 -12.97 12.65 -1.90
CA MET A 251 -13.44 11.28 -1.70
C MET A 251 -14.61 10.93 -2.63
N GLY A 252 -15.59 11.84 -2.78
CA GLY A 252 -16.74 11.65 -3.67
C GLY A 252 -16.34 11.51 -5.14
N THR A 253 -15.43 12.35 -5.63
CA THR A 253 -14.94 12.25 -7.02
C THR A 253 -14.08 11.02 -7.24
N VAL A 254 -13.28 10.60 -6.25
CA VAL A 254 -12.53 9.34 -6.29
C VAL A 254 -13.48 8.14 -6.34
N ALA A 255 -14.52 8.13 -5.52
CA ALA A 255 -15.50 7.04 -5.51
C ALA A 255 -16.19 6.89 -6.88
N VAL A 256 -16.59 8.00 -7.49
CA VAL A 256 -17.29 7.98 -8.79
C VAL A 256 -16.32 7.71 -9.95
N PHE A 257 -15.26 8.48 -10.09
CA PHE A 257 -14.42 8.48 -11.30
C PHE A 257 -13.13 7.65 -11.14
N GLY A 258 -12.72 7.34 -9.95
CA GLY A 258 -11.54 6.49 -9.67
C GLY A 258 -11.90 5.03 -9.45
N ILE A 259 -13.11 4.73 -8.93
CA ILE A 259 -13.49 3.38 -8.51
C ILE A 259 -14.64 2.84 -9.36
N VAL A 260 -15.79 3.50 -9.40
CA VAL A 260 -17.00 2.97 -10.05
C VAL A 260 -16.95 3.10 -11.57
N LEU A 261 -16.55 4.25 -12.09
CA LEU A 261 -16.29 4.41 -13.52
C LEU A 261 -14.88 3.92 -13.83
N PRO A 262 -14.70 3.08 -14.86
CA PRO A 262 -13.48 2.27 -15.02
C PRO A 262 -12.29 3.10 -15.53
N ALA A 263 -11.74 4.00 -14.71
CA ALA A 263 -10.45 4.65 -14.97
C ALA A 263 -9.34 3.62 -15.22
N THR A 264 -9.41 2.47 -14.54
CA THR A 264 -8.48 1.34 -14.69
C THR A 264 -8.41 0.76 -16.11
N LYS A 265 -9.38 1.04 -16.98
CA LYS A 265 -9.34 0.61 -18.40
C LYS A 265 -8.18 1.22 -19.20
N ASP A 266 -7.63 2.33 -18.76
CA ASP A 266 -6.52 2.98 -19.46
C ASP A 266 -5.16 2.74 -18.80
N ILE A 267 -5.09 1.90 -17.76
CA ILE A 267 -3.82 1.41 -17.20
C ILE A 267 -3.17 0.43 -18.19
N ARG A 268 -1.90 0.65 -18.51
CA ARG A 268 -1.13 -0.10 -19.53
C ARG A 268 0.07 -0.85 -18.98
N VAL A 269 0.16 -0.95 -17.66
CA VAL A 269 1.22 -1.66 -16.93
C VAL A 269 0.59 -2.71 -16.04
N PRO A 270 1.35 -3.72 -15.58
CA PRO A 270 0.81 -4.77 -14.72
C PRO A 270 0.10 -4.21 -13.48
N VAL A 271 -1.04 -4.82 -13.14
CA VAL A 271 -1.86 -4.45 -11.97
C VAL A 271 -1.99 -5.63 -11.01
N LEU A 272 -1.73 -5.39 -9.73
CA LEU A 272 -2.12 -6.27 -8.63
C LEU A 272 -3.29 -5.64 -7.88
N GLN A 273 -4.42 -6.32 -7.84
CA GLN A 273 -5.58 -5.93 -7.02
C GLN A 273 -5.67 -6.87 -5.81
N ALA A 274 -5.61 -6.31 -4.59
CA ALA A 274 -5.59 -7.06 -3.35
C ALA A 274 -6.71 -6.60 -2.40
N VAL A 275 -7.50 -7.55 -1.87
CA VAL A 275 -8.59 -7.27 -0.94
C VAL A 275 -8.55 -8.22 0.25
N GLY A 276 -9.18 -7.84 1.36
CA GLY A 276 -9.46 -8.75 2.47
C GLY A 276 -10.75 -9.53 2.22
N SER A 277 -10.81 -10.81 2.59
CA SER A 277 -12.04 -11.60 2.40
C SER A 277 -13.22 -11.09 3.23
N GLU A 278 -12.93 -10.37 4.34
CA GLU A 278 -13.91 -9.78 5.26
C GLU A 278 -14.07 -8.26 5.07
N ASP A 279 -13.64 -7.72 3.92
CA ASP A 279 -13.80 -6.29 3.61
C ASP A 279 -15.27 -5.98 3.31
N ILE A 280 -15.99 -5.48 4.31
CA ILE A 280 -17.43 -5.16 4.19
C ILE A 280 -17.73 -4.01 3.20
N LEU A 281 -16.73 -3.18 2.87
CA LEU A 281 -16.88 -2.06 1.96
C LEU A 281 -16.81 -2.48 0.50
N PHE A 282 -16.05 -3.54 0.18
CA PHE A 282 -15.75 -3.94 -1.20
C PHE A 282 -15.98 -5.41 -1.51
N CYS A 283 -16.41 -6.20 -0.54
CA CYS A 283 -16.63 -7.65 -0.69
C CYS A 283 -18.01 -8.07 -0.19
N GLY A 284 -18.44 -9.27 -0.56
CA GLY A 284 -19.69 -9.89 -0.13
C GLY A 284 -20.91 -9.51 -0.95
N LEU A 285 -22.08 -9.90 -0.47
CA LEU A 285 -23.33 -9.84 -1.20
C LEU A 285 -23.69 -8.44 -1.70
N PHE A 286 -23.49 -7.42 -0.87
CA PHE A 286 -23.86 -6.04 -1.22
C PHE A 286 -22.86 -5.33 -2.12
N ALA A 287 -21.66 -5.86 -2.27
CA ALA A 287 -20.66 -5.41 -3.24
C ALA A 287 -20.71 -6.24 -4.53
N LEU A 288 -21.54 -7.29 -4.59
CA LEU A 288 -21.62 -8.23 -5.71
C LEU A 288 -20.21 -8.77 -6.08
N ARG A 289 -19.37 -8.97 -5.08
CA ARG A 289 -18.01 -9.50 -5.20
C ARG A 289 -17.81 -10.68 -4.27
N ASP A 290 -17.46 -11.80 -4.87
CA ASP A 290 -16.99 -12.97 -4.14
C ASP A 290 -15.49 -12.83 -3.90
N CYS A 291 -15.14 -12.46 -2.66
CA CYS A 291 -13.75 -12.34 -2.21
C CYS A 291 -13.32 -13.58 -1.40
N SER A 292 -13.89 -14.75 -1.65
CA SER A 292 -13.46 -15.98 -0.99
C SER A 292 -12.08 -16.44 -1.48
N SER A 293 -11.72 -16.13 -2.73
CA SER A 293 -10.43 -16.42 -3.31
C SER A 293 -10.05 -15.44 -4.43
N ALA A 294 -8.78 -15.46 -4.85
CA ALA A 294 -8.31 -14.68 -6.00
C ALA A 294 -8.97 -15.14 -7.31
N GLU A 295 -9.24 -16.45 -7.42
CA GLU A 295 -9.86 -17.08 -8.60
C GLU A 295 -11.32 -16.66 -8.74
N SER A 296 -12.07 -16.48 -7.64
CA SER A 296 -13.46 -16.00 -7.68
C SER A 296 -13.55 -14.50 -7.94
N LEU A 297 -12.60 -13.71 -7.42
CA LEU A 297 -12.54 -12.25 -7.61
C LEU A 297 -12.17 -11.86 -9.04
N ARG A 298 -11.16 -12.51 -9.63
CA ARG A 298 -10.55 -12.11 -10.89
C ARG A 298 -11.55 -12.01 -12.06
N PRO A 299 -12.46 -12.97 -12.31
CA PRO A 299 -13.43 -12.87 -13.41
C PRO A 299 -14.39 -11.69 -13.26
N ALA A 300 -14.71 -11.30 -12.03
CA ALA A 300 -15.60 -10.19 -11.75
C ALA A 300 -14.93 -8.81 -11.95
N GLU A 301 -13.61 -8.74 -11.79
CA GLU A 301 -12.82 -7.52 -11.94
C GLU A 301 -12.19 -7.35 -13.33
N ALA A 302 -11.86 -8.45 -14.02
CA ALA A 302 -11.21 -8.43 -15.34
C ALA A 302 -11.90 -7.53 -16.40
N PRO A 303 -13.24 -7.38 -16.46
CA PRO A 303 -13.90 -6.50 -17.42
C PRO A 303 -13.56 -5.01 -17.27
N PHE A 304 -12.99 -4.60 -16.14
CA PHE A 304 -12.59 -3.22 -15.87
C PHE A 304 -11.15 -2.90 -16.27
N TYR A 305 -10.43 -3.87 -16.82
CA TYR A 305 -9.04 -3.74 -17.25
C TYR A 305 -8.88 -4.15 -18.70
N ARG A 306 -7.88 -3.61 -19.37
CA ARG A 306 -7.41 -4.10 -20.68
C ARG A 306 -6.40 -5.22 -20.49
N PRO A 307 -6.14 -6.03 -21.54
CA PRO A 307 -5.15 -7.10 -21.48
C PRO A 307 -3.74 -6.62 -21.06
N GLU A 308 -3.36 -5.40 -21.45
CA GLU A 308 -2.07 -4.79 -21.14
C GLU A 308 -1.84 -4.57 -19.63
N ALA A 309 -2.92 -4.49 -18.86
CA ALA A 309 -2.85 -4.39 -17.40
C ALA A 309 -2.45 -5.71 -16.71
N GLU A 310 -2.41 -6.83 -17.44
CA GLU A 310 -2.03 -8.15 -16.92
C GLU A 310 -2.58 -8.42 -15.51
N LEU A 311 -3.88 -8.14 -15.30
CA LEU A 311 -4.51 -8.16 -13.98
C LEU A 311 -4.18 -9.42 -13.18
N SER A 312 -3.57 -9.23 -12.04
CA SER A 312 -3.41 -10.21 -10.97
C SER A 312 -4.33 -9.85 -9.80
N THR A 313 -4.92 -10.86 -9.16
CA THR A 313 -5.77 -10.68 -7.97
C THR A 313 -5.19 -11.42 -6.78
N TYR A 314 -5.35 -10.87 -5.60
CA TYR A 314 -4.97 -11.49 -4.33
C TYR A 314 -6.07 -11.27 -3.28
N VAL A 315 -6.39 -12.30 -2.51
CA VAL A 315 -7.32 -12.20 -1.40
C VAL A 315 -6.62 -12.61 -0.10
N LEU A 316 -6.55 -11.69 0.86
CA LEU A 316 -6.05 -11.98 2.19
C LEU A 316 -7.19 -12.55 3.05
N SER A 317 -7.19 -13.86 3.24
CA SER A 317 -8.21 -14.55 4.01
C SER A 317 -8.29 -14.04 5.45
N GLY A 318 -9.52 -13.79 5.92
CA GLY A 318 -9.80 -13.30 7.27
C GLY A 318 -9.37 -11.87 7.54
N ALA A 319 -9.00 -11.10 6.52
CA ALA A 319 -8.68 -9.68 6.67
C ALA A 319 -9.87 -8.80 6.27
N GLY A 320 -10.04 -7.69 6.97
CA GLY A 320 -10.97 -6.63 6.61
C GLY A 320 -10.36 -5.65 5.59
N HIS A 321 -10.89 -4.43 5.59
CA HIS A 321 -10.50 -3.38 4.65
C HIS A 321 -9.02 -2.98 4.73
N SER A 322 -8.48 -2.85 5.93
CA SER A 322 -7.08 -2.39 6.16
C SER A 322 -6.08 -3.54 6.11
N LEU A 323 -5.83 -4.10 4.91
CA LEU A 323 -5.02 -5.31 4.69
C LEU A 323 -3.67 -5.28 5.39
N ALA A 324 -2.97 -4.15 5.34
CA ALA A 324 -1.61 -3.99 5.88
C ALA A 324 -1.56 -4.12 7.42
N LEU A 325 -2.70 -4.01 8.10
CA LEU A 325 -2.82 -3.90 9.55
C LEU A 325 -3.47 -5.11 10.23
N HIS A 326 -3.65 -6.23 9.52
CA HIS A 326 -4.12 -7.49 10.09
C HIS A 326 -2.97 -8.39 10.55
N ARG A 327 -3.25 -9.33 11.46
CA ARG A 327 -2.21 -10.23 12.04
C ARG A 327 -1.45 -11.02 10.98
N ASN A 328 -2.08 -11.34 9.86
CA ASN A 328 -1.52 -12.09 8.73
C ASN A 328 -1.09 -11.22 7.54
N ALA A 329 -0.90 -9.91 7.74
CA ALA A 329 -0.50 -8.97 6.69
C ALA A 329 0.84 -9.34 6.01
N SER A 330 1.72 -10.11 6.67
CA SER A 330 2.94 -10.62 6.05
C SER A 330 2.66 -11.40 4.76
N ARG A 331 1.58 -12.20 4.72
CA ARG A 331 1.19 -12.97 3.52
C ARG A 331 0.87 -12.07 2.32
N TYR A 332 0.23 -10.93 2.58
CA TYR A 332 -0.02 -9.93 1.53
C TYR A 332 1.31 -9.32 1.05
N ARG A 333 2.23 -9.00 1.95
CA ARG A 333 3.55 -8.47 1.59
C ARG A 333 4.38 -9.48 0.79
N ASP A 334 4.35 -10.77 1.18
CA ASP A 334 5.00 -11.86 0.43
C ASP A 334 4.46 -11.92 -1.00
N ALA A 335 3.13 -11.99 -1.15
CA ALA A 335 2.47 -12.03 -2.46
C ALA A 335 2.78 -10.78 -3.31
N THR A 336 2.90 -9.61 -2.68
CA THR A 336 3.30 -8.38 -3.35
C THR A 336 4.73 -8.46 -3.88
N ARG A 337 5.68 -8.98 -3.10
CA ARG A 337 7.07 -9.14 -3.53
C ARG A 337 7.20 -10.14 -4.68
N ASP A 338 6.48 -11.26 -4.61
CA ASP A 338 6.45 -12.25 -5.69
C ASP A 338 5.91 -11.62 -6.99
N TRP A 339 4.82 -10.85 -6.89
CA TRP A 339 4.26 -10.15 -8.02
C TRP A 339 5.20 -9.08 -8.60
N LEU A 340 5.87 -8.29 -7.75
CA LEU A 340 6.85 -7.28 -8.18
C LEU A 340 8.00 -7.92 -8.97
N LYS A 341 8.50 -9.05 -8.48
CA LYS A 341 9.55 -9.81 -9.14
C LYS A 341 9.08 -10.40 -10.48
N GLU A 342 7.89 -11.01 -10.51
CA GLU A 342 7.35 -11.70 -11.69
C GLU A 342 6.90 -10.72 -12.78
N LYS A 343 6.18 -9.65 -12.41
CA LYS A 343 5.47 -8.79 -13.35
C LYS A 343 6.17 -7.47 -13.65
N VAL A 344 6.86 -6.89 -12.68
CA VAL A 344 7.59 -5.63 -12.88
C VAL A 344 9.06 -5.87 -13.21
N GLY A 345 9.56 -7.09 -12.95
CA GLY A 345 10.93 -7.47 -13.25
C GLY A 345 11.94 -6.79 -12.34
N VAL A 346 11.57 -6.51 -11.09
CA VAL A 346 12.49 -5.92 -10.11
C VAL A 346 13.32 -7.03 -9.50
N ALA A 347 14.62 -7.01 -9.79
CA ALA A 347 15.57 -7.86 -9.09
C ALA A 347 15.84 -7.29 -7.71
N VAL A 348 15.66 -8.13 -6.68
CA VAL A 348 16.12 -7.81 -5.31
C VAL A 348 17.36 -8.62 -5.03
N PRO A 349 18.37 -8.03 -4.37
CA PRO A 349 19.62 -8.69 -4.04
C PRO A 349 19.44 -9.96 -3.22
#